data_99a2dfcd4cbf9975fcaef8b7a7438e09
#
_entry.id   99a2dfcd4cbf9975fcaef8b7a7438e09
#
_cell.length_a   1.000
_cell.length_b   1.000
_cell.length_c   1.000
_cell.angle_alpha   90.00
_cell.angle_beta   90.00
_cell.angle_gamma   90.00
#
_symmetry.space_group_name_H-M   'P 1'
#
loop_
_entity.id
_entity.type
_entity.pdbx_description
1 polymer ?
#
loop_
_entity_poly.entity_id
_entity_poly.type
_entity_poly.pdbx_seq_one_letter_code
_entity_poly.pdbx_strand_id
1 'polypeptide(L)'
;MADVAEAESCPVDADIFSECDDFKQFAHFMLVNQFLNGSSFTDVGGRVCFSHLCQQFGYAQIQQKMGLGQIACQIQSCIRTGLGXACRASLDALSALKTRFPDDILGLTIAFGSKAWATFGHTDEGSEIKPFSEMGNGLAPSTQHDMSIHIQSFRQNAAYALAQSVLGAFGDSICVASEEHGLRLYQDRGLDGFVDGTENPQGDENVREVAIIPEGKPDAGGSYVLLQKYLHDLKKWDAVPVAEQEASVGRGKETDDEFGHDVRLPDSHLGRVNLKENGVGLKIVRRSLPFGKISGEHGLMFTAYCRTLHNIEAQLLSMFGDTDGKTDLLLLHLSAAVSGGYYYAPSVERLQNL
;
A
#
# COMPACT_ATOMS: atom_id res chain seq x y z
N MET A 1 -45.58 -9.51 -28.15
CA MET A 1 -45.69 -8.92 -26.81
C MET A 1 -45.46 -10.06 -25.82
N ALA A 2 -44.28 -10.12 -25.28
CA ALA A 2 -43.92 -11.14 -24.28
C ALA A 2 -44.07 -10.52 -22.91
N ASP A 3 -44.86 -11.19 -22.07
CA ASP A 3 -45.07 -10.82 -20.67
C ASP A 3 -43.75 -10.84 -19.92
N VAL A 4 -43.40 -9.71 -19.34
CA VAL A 4 -42.29 -9.63 -18.38
C VAL A 4 -42.87 -10.15 -17.05
N ALA A 5 -42.52 -11.37 -16.68
CA ALA A 5 -42.88 -11.90 -15.37
C ALA A 5 -42.25 -11.04 -14.28
N GLU A 6 -43.05 -10.46 -13.41
CA GLU A 6 -42.57 -9.78 -12.20
C GLU A 6 -41.83 -10.80 -11.34
N ALA A 7 -40.57 -10.50 -11.07
CA ALA A 7 -39.77 -11.29 -10.12
C ALA A 7 -40.41 -11.07 -8.73
N GLU A 8 -41.00 -12.12 -8.18
CA GLU A 8 -41.49 -12.10 -6.79
C GLU A 8 -40.29 -11.83 -5.86
N SER A 9 -40.39 -10.76 -5.10
CA SER A 9 -39.42 -10.48 -4.05
C SER A 9 -39.49 -11.60 -3.01
N CYS A 10 -38.41 -12.35 -2.87
CA CYS A 10 -38.35 -13.33 -1.78
C CYS A 10 -38.37 -12.58 -0.46
N PRO A 11 -39.35 -12.82 0.42
CA PRO A 11 -39.37 -12.14 1.72
C PRO A 11 -38.17 -12.63 2.53
N VAL A 12 -37.28 -11.72 2.85
CA VAL A 12 -36.15 -12.00 3.76
C VAL A 12 -36.77 -12.09 5.15
N ASP A 13 -36.72 -13.27 5.73
CA ASP A 13 -37.28 -13.54 7.05
C ASP A 13 -36.49 -12.72 8.10
N ALA A 14 -37.16 -11.80 8.76
CA ALA A 14 -36.55 -10.92 9.75
C ALA A 14 -35.93 -11.68 10.94
N ASP A 15 -36.41 -12.90 11.16
CA ASP A 15 -35.97 -13.74 12.28
C ASP A 15 -34.55 -14.32 12.05
N ILE A 16 -34.07 -14.38 10.80
CA ILE A 16 -32.70 -14.85 10.50
C ILE A 16 -31.66 -13.90 11.12
N PHE A 17 -32.01 -12.66 11.32
CA PHE A 17 -31.05 -11.65 11.83
C PHE A 17 -31.08 -11.51 13.36
N SER A 18 -32.04 -12.08 14.05
CA SER A 18 -32.10 -12.03 15.52
C SER A 18 -31.06 -12.93 16.19
N GLU A 19 -30.49 -13.90 15.46
CA GLU A 19 -29.46 -14.83 15.97
C GLU A 19 -28.04 -14.50 15.51
N CYS A 20 -27.87 -13.41 14.74
CA CYS A 20 -26.55 -13.04 14.23
C CYS A 20 -25.93 -11.99 15.16
N ASP A 21 -25.12 -12.43 16.10
CA ASP A 21 -24.40 -11.56 17.03
C ASP A 21 -23.27 -10.76 16.33
N ASP A 22 -23.06 -10.96 15.03
CA ASP A 22 -22.00 -10.28 14.32
C ASP A 22 -22.55 -9.20 13.37
N PHE A 23 -22.70 -8.01 13.93
CA PHE A 23 -23.11 -6.80 13.21
C PHE A 23 -22.24 -6.54 11.97
N LYS A 24 -21.00 -7.01 11.98
CA LYS A 24 -20.07 -6.89 10.84
C LYS A 24 -20.53 -7.72 9.65
N GLN A 25 -21.03 -8.94 9.88
CA GLN A 25 -21.56 -9.79 8.81
C GLN A 25 -22.81 -9.19 8.16
N PHE A 26 -23.70 -8.59 8.98
CA PHE A 26 -24.91 -7.92 8.49
C PHE A 26 -24.57 -6.72 7.61
N ALA A 27 -23.67 -5.87 8.07
CA ALA A 27 -23.26 -4.69 7.31
C ALA A 27 -22.56 -5.08 6.00
N HIS A 28 -21.73 -6.13 6.03
CA HIS A 28 -21.07 -6.68 4.85
C HIS A 28 -22.10 -7.19 3.82
N PHE A 29 -23.09 -7.97 4.29
CA PHE A 29 -24.14 -8.52 3.44
C PHE A 29 -24.96 -7.41 2.76
N MET A 30 -25.33 -6.38 3.52
CA MET A 30 -26.12 -5.26 2.98
C MET A 30 -25.36 -4.45 1.93
N LEU A 31 -24.06 -4.21 2.14
CA LEU A 31 -23.24 -3.48 1.19
C LEU A 31 -22.96 -4.28 -0.09
N VAL A 32 -22.72 -5.57 0.03
CA VAL A 32 -22.54 -6.44 -1.14
C VAL A 32 -23.81 -6.45 -1.99
N ASN A 33 -24.98 -6.54 -1.37
CA ASN A 33 -26.27 -6.51 -2.09
C ASN A 33 -26.52 -5.16 -2.80
N GLN A 34 -26.12 -4.06 -2.17
CA GLN A 34 -26.26 -2.73 -2.78
C GLN A 34 -25.35 -2.60 -4.02
N PHE A 35 -24.12 -3.11 -3.93
CA PHE A 35 -23.20 -3.10 -5.07
C PHE A 35 -23.70 -3.94 -6.24
N LEU A 36 -24.34 -5.06 -5.94
CA LEU A 36 -24.87 -5.96 -6.98
C LEU A 36 -26.14 -5.41 -7.65
N ASN A 37 -26.94 -4.65 -6.93
CA ASN A 37 -28.27 -4.25 -7.40
C ASN A 37 -28.42 -2.76 -7.80
N GLY A 38 -27.37 -1.94 -7.59
CA GLY A 38 -27.35 -0.54 -8.03
C GLY A 38 -28.42 0.36 -7.42
N SER A 39 -29.05 -0.04 -6.30
CA SER A 39 -30.12 0.72 -5.65
C SER A 39 -29.60 1.64 -4.56
N SER A 40 -30.17 2.83 -4.47
CA SER A 40 -29.90 3.78 -3.39
C SER A 40 -30.39 3.23 -2.05
N PHE A 41 -29.60 3.42 -1.02
CA PHE A 41 -29.94 2.93 0.32
C PHE A 41 -31.03 3.83 0.92
N THR A 42 -32.28 3.42 0.78
CA THR A 42 -33.37 4.00 1.51
C THR A 42 -33.80 3.03 2.62
N ASP A 43 -33.92 3.55 3.77
CA ASP A 43 -34.34 2.96 5.05
C ASP A 43 -34.91 1.53 5.00
N VAL A 44 -34.19 0.57 5.58
CA VAL A 44 -34.74 -0.77 5.83
C VAL A 44 -35.20 -0.84 7.30
N GLY A 45 -36.46 -0.58 7.50
CA GLY A 45 -37.13 -0.84 8.76
C GLY A 45 -36.56 -0.17 10.01
N GLY A 46 -36.07 1.00 9.83
CA GLY A 46 -35.72 1.81 10.97
C GLY A 46 -34.35 1.65 11.46
N ARG A 47 -33.35 1.86 10.58
CA ARG A 47 -32.51 2.50 11.37
C ARG A 47 -31.03 2.54 11.37
N VAL A 48 -30.34 1.98 10.49
CA VAL A 48 -28.93 2.28 10.35
C VAL A 48 -28.70 2.73 8.90
N CYS A 49 -28.65 4.05 8.74
CA CYS A 49 -28.32 4.58 7.42
C CYS A 49 -26.79 4.59 7.26
N PHE A 50 -26.33 4.39 6.05
CA PHE A 50 -24.91 4.36 5.71
C PHE A 50 -24.19 5.64 6.16
N SER A 51 -24.89 6.78 6.09
CA SER A 51 -24.35 8.05 6.58
C SER A 51 -24.08 8.04 8.08
N HIS A 52 -24.89 7.32 8.86
CA HIS A 52 -24.71 7.20 10.31
C HIS A 52 -23.46 6.36 10.66
N LEU A 53 -23.24 5.28 9.91
CA LEU A 53 -22.01 4.46 10.04
C LEU A 53 -20.78 5.27 9.66
N CYS A 54 -20.86 6.06 8.59
CA CYS A 54 -19.77 6.94 8.16
C CYS A 54 -19.45 8.01 9.19
N GLN A 55 -20.47 8.55 9.87
CA GLN A 55 -20.28 9.52 10.94
C GLN A 55 -19.64 8.91 12.19
N GLN A 56 -19.98 7.65 12.52
CA GLN A 56 -19.46 7.00 13.73
C GLN A 56 -18.04 6.45 13.56
N PHE A 57 -17.69 5.96 12.37
CA PHE A 57 -16.46 5.20 12.18
C PHE A 57 -15.51 5.77 11.11
N GLY A 58 -15.95 6.78 10.40
CA GLY A 58 -15.19 7.27 9.24
C GLY A 58 -15.27 6.27 8.06
N TYR A 59 -15.43 6.80 6.86
CA TYR A 59 -15.65 5.99 5.66
C TYR A 59 -14.50 5.01 5.40
N ALA A 60 -13.27 5.50 5.55
CA ALA A 60 -12.07 4.68 5.30
C ALA A 60 -11.97 3.51 6.30
N GLN A 61 -12.31 3.74 7.57
CA GLN A 61 -12.29 2.69 8.60
C GLN A 61 -13.37 1.64 8.36
N ILE A 62 -14.56 2.07 7.90
CA ILE A 62 -15.64 1.12 7.56
C ILE A 62 -15.18 0.23 6.40
N GLN A 63 -14.64 0.82 5.35
CA GLN A 63 -14.16 0.05 4.20
C GLN A 63 -13.00 -0.88 4.56
N GLN A 64 -12.11 -0.43 5.42
CA GLN A 64 -11.01 -1.26 5.92
C GLN A 64 -11.53 -2.46 6.72
N LYS A 65 -12.47 -2.23 7.62
CA LYS A 65 -13.10 -3.30 8.43
C LYS A 65 -13.93 -4.28 7.59
N MET A 66 -14.51 -3.80 6.49
CA MET A 66 -15.37 -4.62 5.63
C MET A 66 -14.62 -5.37 4.53
N GLY A 67 -13.29 -5.25 4.48
CA GLY A 67 -12.48 -5.98 3.51
C GLY A 67 -12.68 -5.54 2.05
N LEU A 68 -13.18 -4.31 1.85
CA LEU A 68 -13.28 -3.75 0.49
C LEU A 68 -11.86 -3.45 0.00
N GLY A 69 -11.46 -4.14 -1.05
CA GLY A 69 -10.07 -4.24 -1.45
C GLY A 69 -9.44 -2.94 -1.90
N GLN A 70 -8.35 -2.58 -1.28
CA GLN A 70 -7.48 -1.53 -1.79
C GLN A 70 -6.71 -2.05 -2.99
N ILE A 71 -6.56 -1.22 -4.00
CA ILE A 71 -5.83 -1.53 -5.22
C ILE A 71 -4.74 -0.49 -5.39
N ALA A 72 -3.58 -0.91 -5.83
CA ALA A 72 -2.50 0.00 -6.17
C ALA A 72 -2.03 -0.27 -7.60
N CYS A 73 -1.69 0.79 -8.30
CA CYS A 73 -0.95 0.74 -9.55
C CYS A 73 0.37 1.44 -9.32
N GLN A 74 1.47 0.76 -9.58
CA GLN A 74 2.81 1.30 -9.41
C GLN A 74 3.53 1.28 -10.76
N ILE A 75 4.01 2.43 -11.18
CA ILE A 75 4.66 2.63 -12.46
C ILE A 75 6.05 3.20 -12.19
N GLN A 76 7.08 2.57 -12.73
CA GLN A 76 8.44 3.09 -12.73
C GLN A 76 8.80 3.55 -14.14
N SER A 77 9.46 4.68 -14.26
CA SER A 77 9.68 5.32 -15.56
C SER A 77 11.07 5.94 -15.67
N CYS A 78 11.53 6.06 -16.90
CA CYS A 78 12.69 6.87 -17.26
C CYS A 78 12.20 8.19 -17.86
N ILE A 79 12.81 9.30 -17.46
CA ILE A 79 12.42 10.66 -17.89
C ILE A 79 13.14 11.00 -19.20
N ARG A 80 12.40 11.57 -20.16
CA ARG A 80 12.94 12.00 -21.46
C ARG A 80 12.99 13.53 -21.59
N THR A 81 11.97 14.22 -21.08
CA THR A 81 11.84 15.68 -21.21
C THR A 81 11.24 16.29 -19.95
N GLY A 82 11.08 17.61 -19.92
CA GLY A 82 10.54 18.33 -18.78
C GLY A 82 9.14 17.90 -18.38
N LEU A 83 8.84 17.89 -17.09
CA LEU A 83 7.70 17.20 -16.49
C LEU A 83 6.65 18.13 -15.87
N GLY A 84 6.94 19.42 -15.74
CA GLY A 84 6.05 20.33 -15.00
C GLY A 84 4.57 20.32 -15.46
N UNK A 85 4.30 20.17 -16.48
CA UNK A 85 3.07 20.14 -16.99
C UNK A 85 2.34 18.96 -16.71
N ALA A 86 3.03 17.97 -16.96
CA ALA A 86 2.45 16.65 -16.73
C ALA A 86 2.11 16.43 -15.25
N CYS A 87 2.95 16.89 -14.35
CA CYS A 87 2.68 16.80 -12.91
C CYS A 87 1.40 17.57 -12.54
N ARG A 88 1.25 18.80 -13.02
CA ARG A 88 0.04 19.58 -12.77
C ARG A 88 -1.20 18.90 -13.35
N ALA A 89 -1.14 18.45 -14.61
CA ALA A 89 -2.26 17.75 -15.26
C ALA A 89 -2.64 16.47 -14.52
N SER A 90 -1.65 15.77 -13.95
CA SER A 90 -1.89 14.56 -13.14
C SER A 90 -2.64 14.90 -11.83
N LEU A 91 -2.28 16.02 -11.19
CA LEU A 91 -2.98 16.48 -9.98
C LEU A 91 -4.40 16.96 -10.31
N ASP A 92 -4.60 17.61 -11.47
CA ASP A 92 -5.93 18.00 -11.94
C ASP A 92 -6.80 16.76 -12.21
N ALA A 93 -6.22 15.72 -12.83
CA ALA A 93 -6.93 14.45 -13.08
C ALA A 93 -7.33 13.77 -11.76
N LEU A 94 -6.43 13.76 -10.76
CA LEU A 94 -6.74 13.26 -9.42
C LEU A 94 -7.93 14.01 -8.81
N SER A 95 -7.90 15.36 -8.88
CA SER A 95 -8.96 16.21 -8.33
C SER A 95 -10.31 15.93 -9.01
N ALA A 96 -10.32 15.83 -10.33
CA ALA A 96 -11.54 15.54 -11.12
C ALA A 96 -12.11 14.16 -10.76
N LEU A 97 -11.25 13.15 -10.63
CA LEU A 97 -11.70 11.80 -10.29
C LEU A 97 -12.16 11.69 -8.82
N LYS A 98 -11.55 12.42 -7.90
CA LYS A 98 -12.04 12.50 -6.52
C LYS A 98 -13.46 13.09 -6.47
N THR A 99 -13.74 14.10 -7.30
CA THR A 99 -15.09 14.65 -7.43
C THR A 99 -16.07 13.62 -7.99
N ARG A 100 -15.64 12.81 -8.95
CA ARG A 100 -16.46 11.76 -9.57
C ARG A 100 -16.68 10.55 -8.65
N PHE A 101 -15.69 10.24 -7.80
CA PHE A 101 -15.73 9.11 -6.87
C PHE A 101 -15.52 9.61 -5.43
N PRO A 102 -16.47 10.38 -4.87
CA PRO A 102 -16.26 11.04 -3.57
C PRO A 102 -16.11 10.07 -2.41
N ASP A 103 -16.56 8.83 -2.57
CA ASP A 103 -16.50 7.78 -1.55
C ASP A 103 -15.22 6.93 -1.66
N ASP A 104 -14.30 7.27 -2.57
CA ASP A 104 -13.05 6.54 -2.73
C ASP A 104 -11.91 7.26 -2.01
N ILE A 105 -10.89 6.50 -1.60
CA ILE A 105 -9.65 7.04 -1.05
C ILE A 105 -8.60 7.27 -2.13
N LEU A 106 -9.02 7.65 -3.33
CA LEU A 106 -8.13 7.80 -4.47
C LEU A 106 -6.92 8.68 -4.13
N GLY A 107 -5.73 8.14 -4.30
CA GLY A 107 -4.47 8.80 -4.00
C GLY A 107 -3.48 8.69 -5.15
N LEU A 108 -2.60 9.67 -5.25
CA LEU A 108 -1.53 9.73 -6.25
C LEU A 108 -0.25 10.24 -5.58
N THR A 109 0.84 9.50 -5.75
CA THR A 109 2.18 9.96 -5.41
C THR A 109 3.03 9.94 -6.69
N ILE A 110 3.70 11.05 -6.97
CA ILE A 110 4.73 11.16 -8.01
C ILE A 110 6.05 11.40 -7.28
N ALA A 111 7.03 10.55 -7.50
CA ALA A 111 8.30 10.58 -6.78
C ALA A 111 9.47 10.40 -7.75
N PHE A 112 10.60 10.99 -7.42
CA PHE A 112 11.76 11.09 -8.31
C PHE A 112 12.99 10.47 -7.67
N GLY A 113 13.74 9.71 -8.45
CA GLY A 113 15.08 9.24 -8.07
C GLY A 113 16.05 10.41 -7.96
N SER A 114 17.13 10.22 -7.23
CA SER A 114 18.07 11.30 -6.90
C SER A 114 18.61 12.05 -8.13
N LYS A 115 18.96 11.31 -9.19
CA LYS A 115 19.48 11.93 -10.44
C LYS A 115 18.43 12.80 -11.11
N ALA A 116 17.19 12.29 -11.18
CA ALA A 116 16.07 13.03 -11.78
C ALA A 116 15.73 14.25 -10.92
N TRP A 117 15.66 14.10 -9.61
CA TRP A 117 15.33 15.21 -8.70
C TRP A 117 16.37 16.34 -8.83
N ALA A 118 17.65 15.99 -8.92
CA ALA A 118 18.72 16.98 -9.08
C ALA A 118 18.55 17.88 -10.32
N THR A 119 17.91 17.39 -11.39
CA THR A 119 17.71 18.17 -12.62
C THR A 119 16.72 19.34 -12.45
N PHE A 120 15.89 19.29 -11.42
CA PHE A 120 14.93 20.39 -11.13
C PHE A 120 15.60 21.55 -10.39
N GLY A 121 16.80 21.37 -9.86
CA GLY A 121 17.55 22.43 -9.21
C GLY A 121 17.17 22.77 -7.78
N HIS A 122 16.25 22.00 -7.16
CA HIS A 122 15.81 22.20 -5.78
C HIS A 122 16.76 21.45 -4.81
N THR A 123 18.00 21.94 -4.70
CA THR A 123 19.09 21.25 -3.99
C THR A 123 18.92 21.22 -2.47
N ASP A 124 18.06 22.06 -1.92
CA ASP A 124 17.73 22.11 -0.50
C ASP A 124 16.57 21.19 -0.11
N GLU A 125 15.92 20.55 -1.08
CA GLU A 125 14.83 19.62 -0.86
C GLU A 125 15.25 18.19 -1.15
N GLY A 126 14.71 17.23 -0.40
CA GLY A 126 15.04 15.82 -0.58
C GLY A 126 16.51 15.52 -0.32
N SER A 127 17.11 16.17 0.68
CA SER A 127 18.56 16.16 0.91
C SER A 127 19.13 14.77 1.23
N GLU A 128 18.29 13.81 1.69
CA GLU A 128 18.72 12.44 1.97
C GLU A 128 18.63 11.52 0.75
N ILE A 129 17.99 11.98 -0.37
CA ILE A 129 17.76 11.08 -1.50
C ILE A 129 19.09 10.71 -2.19
N LYS A 130 19.27 9.43 -2.43
CA LYS A 130 20.42 8.84 -3.10
C LYS A 130 19.95 7.65 -3.93
N PRO A 131 20.76 7.15 -4.88
CA PRO A 131 20.42 5.92 -5.59
C PRO A 131 20.35 4.74 -4.62
N PHE A 132 19.45 3.81 -4.86
CA PHE A 132 19.43 2.55 -4.13
C PHE A 132 20.73 1.80 -4.41
N SER A 133 21.38 1.31 -3.37
CA SER A 133 22.58 0.47 -3.51
C SER A 133 22.23 -0.99 -3.21
N GLU A 134 22.83 -1.89 -3.95
CA GLU A 134 22.69 -3.33 -3.69
C GLU A 134 23.03 -3.63 -2.23
N MET A 135 22.26 -4.55 -1.62
CA MET A 135 22.45 -4.97 -0.21
C MET A 135 22.48 -6.50 -0.11
N GLY A 136 23.05 -7.00 1.00
CA GLY A 136 23.07 -8.43 1.30
C GLY A 136 23.85 -9.24 0.27
N ASN A 137 24.92 -8.68 -0.30
CA ASN A 137 25.73 -9.38 -1.31
C ASN A 137 24.89 -9.88 -2.48
N GLY A 138 24.01 -9.04 -3.00
CA GLY A 138 23.17 -9.33 -4.17
C GLY A 138 21.75 -9.79 -3.85
N LEU A 139 21.40 -9.95 -2.57
CA LEU A 139 20.03 -10.35 -2.19
C LEU A 139 19.00 -9.24 -2.46
N ALA A 140 19.43 -7.98 -2.43
CA ALA A 140 18.60 -6.83 -2.79
C ALA A 140 19.24 -6.08 -3.96
N PRO A 141 18.84 -6.36 -5.20
CA PRO A 141 19.45 -5.69 -6.36
C PRO A 141 19.01 -4.24 -6.46
N SER A 142 19.85 -3.41 -7.06
CA SER A 142 19.50 -2.03 -7.42
C SER A 142 18.91 -2.01 -8.83
N THR A 143 17.66 -1.53 -8.94
CA THR A 143 16.99 -1.31 -10.24
C THR A 143 16.43 0.11 -10.25
N GLN A 144 17.25 1.07 -9.85
CA GLN A 144 16.83 2.46 -9.68
C GLN A 144 16.35 3.06 -11.01
N HIS A 145 15.13 3.58 -11.01
CA HIS A 145 14.56 4.34 -12.13
C HIS A 145 14.49 5.83 -11.79
N ASP A 146 14.21 6.66 -12.80
CA ASP A 146 14.17 8.11 -12.65
C ASP A 146 12.95 8.57 -11.86
N MET A 147 11.81 7.86 -12.02
CA MET A 147 10.54 8.29 -11.45
C MET A 147 9.70 7.08 -11.05
N SER A 148 8.89 7.27 -10.01
CA SER A 148 7.88 6.32 -9.57
C SER A 148 6.54 7.04 -9.46
N ILE A 149 5.47 6.39 -9.91
CA ILE A 149 4.09 6.84 -9.77
C ILE A 149 3.35 5.75 -8.99
N HIS A 150 2.73 6.13 -7.87
CA HIS A 150 1.97 5.21 -7.04
C HIS A 150 0.53 5.72 -6.92
N ILE A 151 -0.42 4.92 -7.37
CA ILE A 151 -1.85 5.22 -7.34
C ILE A 151 -2.52 4.23 -6.40
N GLN A 152 -3.35 4.72 -5.50
CA GLN A 152 -4.11 3.91 -4.54
C GLN A 152 -5.59 4.24 -4.66
N SER A 153 -6.45 3.22 -4.51
CA SER A 153 -7.91 3.35 -4.60
C SER A 153 -8.57 2.13 -3.97
N PHE A 154 -9.81 2.28 -3.53
CA PHE A 154 -10.65 1.12 -3.21
C PHE A 154 -11.33 0.54 -4.46
N ARG A 155 -11.25 1.23 -5.60
CA ARG A 155 -11.94 0.85 -6.83
C ARG A 155 -10.96 0.66 -7.99
N GLN A 156 -10.91 -0.53 -8.55
CA GLN A 156 -10.03 -0.83 -9.68
C GLN A 156 -10.27 0.11 -10.87
N ASN A 157 -11.52 0.39 -11.17
CA ASN A 157 -11.86 1.28 -12.28
C ASN A 157 -11.41 2.71 -12.05
N ALA A 158 -11.45 3.21 -10.80
CA ALA A 158 -10.96 4.55 -10.47
C ALA A 158 -9.43 4.61 -10.55
N ALA A 159 -8.74 3.59 -10.01
CA ALA A 159 -7.28 3.47 -10.11
C ALA A 159 -6.83 3.43 -11.57
N TYR A 160 -7.51 2.62 -12.40
CA TYR A 160 -7.20 2.50 -13.82
C TYR A 160 -7.42 3.83 -14.57
N ALA A 161 -8.56 4.49 -14.30
CA ALA A 161 -8.88 5.78 -14.94
C ALA A 161 -7.83 6.85 -14.59
N LEU A 162 -7.40 6.89 -13.31
CA LEU A 162 -6.35 7.81 -12.89
C LEU A 162 -5.01 7.47 -13.56
N ALA A 163 -4.62 6.18 -13.57
CA ALA A 163 -3.37 5.74 -14.20
C ALA A 163 -3.35 6.13 -15.70
N GLN A 164 -4.46 5.90 -16.39
CA GLN A 164 -4.60 6.27 -17.82
C GLN A 164 -4.45 7.78 -18.02
N SER A 165 -5.09 8.58 -17.16
CA SER A 165 -5.01 10.04 -17.23
C SER A 165 -3.59 10.54 -16.95
N VAL A 166 -2.94 9.97 -15.94
CA VAL A 166 -1.56 10.34 -15.55
C VAL A 166 -0.59 9.98 -16.69
N LEU A 167 -0.66 8.73 -17.21
CA LEU A 167 0.21 8.34 -18.34
C LEU A 167 -0.07 9.18 -19.58
N GLY A 168 -1.33 9.54 -19.83
CA GLY A 168 -1.69 10.45 -20.92
C GLY A 168 -1.08 11.83 -20.74
N ALA A 169 -1.08 12.35 -19.52
CA ALA A 169 -0.48 13.65 -19.19
C ALA A 169 1.04 13.64 -19.41
N PHE A 170 1.71 12.57 -19.04
CA PHE A 170 3.16 12.41 -19.24
C PHE A 170 3.51 12.14 -20.72
N GLY A 171 2.67 11.35 -21.42
CA GLY A 171 2.89 11.07 -22.86
C GLY A 171 4.33 10.64 -23.13
N ASP A 172 4.93 11.24 -24.13
CA ASP A 172 6.30 10.95 -24.54
C ASP A 172 7.39 11.53 -23.63
N SER A 173 7.00 12.26 -22.58
CA SER A 173 7.96 12.79 -21.59
C SER A 173 8.61 11.69 -20.75
N ILE A 174 7.97 10.53 -20.67
CA ILE A 174 8.50 9.37 -19.93
C ILE A 174 8.47 8.11 -20.79
N CYS A 175 9.20 7.11 -20.34
CA CYS A 175 9.14 5.75 -20.88
C CYS A 175 8.87 4.79 -19.71
N VAL A 176 7.72 4.11 -19.74
CA VAL A 176 7.37 3.16 -18.68
C VAL A 176 8.37 1.99 -18.71
N ALA A 177 9.05 1.77 -17.60
CA ALA A 177 10.02 0.68 -17.43
C ALA A 177 9.35 -0.55 -16.80
N SER A 178 8.43 -0.34 -15.88
CA SER A 178 7.63 -1.42 -15.28
C SER A 178 6.30 -0.88 -14.77
N GLU A 179 5.32 -1.75 -14.74
CA GLU A 179 3.98 -1.47 -14.21
C GLU A 179 3.49 -2.71 -13.46
N GLU A 180 3.05 -2.51 -12.22
CA GLU A 180 2.52 -3.59 -11.39
C GLU A 180 1.19 -3.17 -10.78
N HIS A 181 0.24 -4.11 -10.74
CA HIS A 181 -1.08 -3.92 -10.16
C HIS A 181 -1.20 -4.79 -8.91
N GLY A 182 -1.32 -4.12 -7.76
CA GLY A 182 -1.55 -4.77 -6.49
C GLY A 182 -3.04 -4.97 -6.23
N LEU A 183 -3.34 -5.95 -5.42
CA LEU A 183 -4.70 -6.25 -4.98
C LEU A 183 -4.69 -6.59 -3.49
N ARG A 184 -5.75 -6.22 -2.80
CA ARG A 184 -5.92 -6.56 -1.39
C ARG A 184 -6.62 -7.91 -1.29
N LEU A 185 -6.04 -8.80 -0.50
CA LEU A 185 -6.66 -10.09 -0.20
C LEU A 185 -7.57 -9.98 1.04
N TYR A 186 -8.38 -11.00 1.26
CA TYR A 186 -9.30 -11.08 2.39
C TYR A 186 -8.55 -10.95 3.72
N GLN A 187 -9.16 -10.30 4.68
CA GLN A 187 -8.62 -10.09 6.04
C GLN A 187 -7.24 -9.41 6.07
N ASP A 188 -6.91 -8.64 5.04
CA ASP A 188 -5.61 -7.96 4.90
C ASP A 188 -4.41 -8.89 4.91
N ARG A 189 -4.59 -10.14 4.47
CA ARG A 189 -3.50 -11.10 4.46
C ARG A 189 -2.64 -10.96 3.20
N GLY A 190 -1.34 -11.21 3.38
CA GLY A 190 -0.42 -11.41 2.27
C GLY A 190 -0.61 -12.79 1.63
N LEU A 191 0.09 -13.03 0.52
CA LEU A 191 0.12 -14.37 -0.11
C LEU A 191 0.76 -15.42 0.82
N ASP A 192 1.53 -14.99 1.80
CA ASP A 192 2.14 -15.84 2.83
C ASP A 192 1.11 -16.33 3.87
N GLY A 193 -0.09 -15.74 3.87
CA GLY A 193 -1.17 -16.07 4.78
C GLY A 193 -1.17 -15.26 6.09
N PHE A 194 -0.18 -14.40 6.32
CA PHE A 194 -0.13 -13.55 7.52
C PHE A 194 -0.85 -12.22 7.29
N VAL A 195 -1.36 -11.62 8.36
CA VAL A 195 -2.00 -10.29 8.30
C VAL A 195 -0.93 -9.24 8.01
N ASP A 196 -1.14 -8.41 6.98
CA ASP A 196 -0.22 -7.31 6.66
C ASP A 196 -0.74 -6.01 7.27
N GLY A 197 0.18 -5.11 7.58
CA GLY A 197 -0.13 -3.76 8.01
C GLY A 197 -0.35 -3.56 9.51
N THR A 198 -0.28 -4.61 10.30
CA THR A 198 -0.49 -4.54 11.77
C THR A 198 0.43 -3.51 12.44
N GLU A 199 1.69 -3.43 12.00
CA GLU A 199 2.70 -2.52 12.57
C GLU A 199 2.69 -1.11 11.95
N ASN A 200 1.80 -0.84 11.00
CA ASN A 200 1.67 0.52 10.45
C ASN A 200 1.20 1.49 11.54
N PRO A 201 1.71 2.72 11.54
CA PRO A 201 1.15 3.77 12.40
C PRO A 201 -0.36 3.89 12.17
N GLN A 202 -1.11 3.99 13.26
CA GLN A 202 -2.58 4.05 13.21
C GLN A 202 -3.05 5.49 13.39
N GLY A 203 -4.02 5.89 12.57
CA GLY A 203 -4.60 7.23 12.58
C GLY A 203 -3.78 8.21 11.74
N ASP A 204 -4.48 9.17 11.15
CA ASP A 204 -3.91 10.12 10.19
C ASP A 204 -2.75 10.92 10.75
N GLU A 205 -2.83 11.32 12.02
CA GLU A 205 -1.80 12.11 12.67
C GLU A 205 -0.49 11.31 12.79
N ASN A 206 -0.56 10.07 13.27
CA ASN A 206 0.61 9.20 13.40
C ASN A 206 1.21 8.84 12.03
N VAL A 207 0.35 8.57 11.04
CA VAL A 207 0.79 8.31 9.66
C VAL A 207 1.53 9.53 9.11
N ARG A 208 0.97 10.72 9.28
CA ARG A 208 1.60 11.98 8.85
C ARG A 208 2.93 12.19 9.56
N GLU A 209 2.98 12.00 10.88
CA GLU A 209 4.21 12.17 11.67
C GLU A 209 5.36 11.27 11.17
N VAL A 210 5.05 10.04 10.79
CA VAL A 210 6.07 9.08 10.32
C VAL A 210 6.45 9.31 8.87
N ALA A 211 5.45 9.55 8.00
CA ALA A 211 5.68 9.57 6.54
C ALA A 211 6.10 10.94 6.01
N ILE A 212 5.60 12.05 6.60
CA ILE A 212 5.68 13.38 5.98
C ILE A 212 6.75 14.24 6.67
N ILE A 213 7.60 14.86 5.88
CA ILE A 213 8.62 15.79 6.37
C ILE A 213 7.91 16.99 7.02
N PRO A 214 8.27 17.32 8.29
CA PRO A 214 7.52 18.32 9.05
C PRO A 214 7.72 19.74 8.57
N GLU A 215 6.82 20.61 8.98
CA GLU A 215 6.90 22.05 8.73
C GLU A 215 8.20 22.65 9.24
N GLY A 216 8.67 23.73 8.62
CA GLY A 216 9.90 24.42 8.97
C GLY A 216 11.14 23.90 8.26
N LYS A 217 11.00 22.88 7.41
CA LYS A 217 12.07 22.39 6.53
C LYS A 217 11.82 22.85 5.10
N PRO A 218 12.89 22.99 4.28
CA PRO A 218 12.70 23.38 2.86
C PRO A 218 11.78 22.43 2.09
N ASP A 219 11.83 21.15 2.45
CA ASP A 219 11.09 20.06 1.80
C ASP A 219 9.84 19.62 2.60
N ALA A 220 9.29 20.52 3.45
CA ALA A 220 8.08 20.25 4.22
C ALA A 220 6.95 19.73 3.32
N GLY A 221 6.24 18.70 3.79
CA GLY A 221 5.17 18.06 3.01
C GLY A 221 5.65 16.97 2.06
N GLY A 222 6.96 16.81 1.90
CA GLY A 222 7.56 15.72 1.10
C GLY A 222 7.69 14.43 1.87
N SER A 223 8.21 13.39 1.20
CA SER A 223 8.41 12.05 1.78
C SER A 223 9.50 11.30 1.01
N TYR A 224 10.27 10.47 1.70
CA TYR A 224 11.14 9.50 1.05
C TYR A 224 10.37 8.20 0.82
N VAL A 225 10.60 7.58 -0.33
CA VAL A 225 9.84 6.41 -0.79
C VAL A 225 10.81 5.30 -1.16
N LEU A 226 10.54 4.10 -0.67
CA LEU A 226 11.17 2.86 -1.13
C LEU A 226 10.15 2.11 -1.98
N LEU A 227 10.60 1.61 -3.12
CA LEU A 227 9.84 0.68 -3.94
C LEU A 227 10.68 -0.56 -4.19
N GLN A 228 10.17 -1.73 -3.76
CA GLN A 228 10.81 -3.03 -3.98
C GLN A 228 9.78 -4.07 -4.39
N LYS A 229 10.11 -4.84 -5.43
CA LYS A 229 9.31 -5.99 -5.86
C LYS A 229 9.93 -7.25 -5.26
N TYR A 230 9.11 -8.04 -4.56
CA TYR A 230 9.49 -9.35 -4.02
C TYR A 230 8.70 -10.43 -4.73
N LEU A 231 9.39 -11.44 -5.23
CA LEU A 231 8.75 -12.67 -5.74
C LEU A 231 8.68 -13.68 -4.60
N HIS A 232 7.54 -14.38 -4.50
CA HIS A 232 7.30 -15.40 -3.47
C HIS A 232 7.35 -16.80 -4.08
N ASP A 233 8.08 -17.70 -3.43
CA ASP A 233 8.03 -19.14 -3.72
C ASP A 233 6.99 -19.78 -2.79
N LEU A 234 5.72 -19.66 -3.18
CA LEU A 234 4.61 -20.18 -2.38
C LEU A 234 4.66 -21.70 -2.23
N LYS A 235 5.19 -22.42 -3.24
CA LYS A 235 5.35 -23.86 -3.16
C LYS A 235 6.33 -24.25 -2.05
N LYS A 236 7.44 -23.53 -1.96
CA LYS A 236 8.42 -23.73 -0.87
C LYS A 236 7.81 -23.36 0.46
N TRP A 237 7.13 -22.20 0.54
CA TRP A 237 6.49 -21.69 1.76
C TRP A 237 5.44 -22.64 2.30
N ASP A 238 4.57 -23.19 1.44
CA ASP A 238 3.51 -24.12 1.82
C ASP A 238 4.07 -25.46 2.39
N ALA A 239 5.31 -25.79 2.05
CA ALA A 239 5.97 -26.97 2.58
C ALA A 239 6.60 -26.72 3.97
N VAL A 240 6.74 -25.46 4.40
CA VAL A 240 7.28 -25.10 5.72
C VAL A 240 6.16 -25.31 6.77
N PRO A 241 6.41 -26.05 7.85
CA PRO A 241 5.42 -26.20 8.92
C PRO A 241 4.96 -24.85 9.49
N VAL A 242 3.67 -24.71 9.83
CA VAL A 242 3.10 -23.45 10.32
C VAL A 242 3.91 -22.86 11.49
N ALA A 243 4.30 -23.69 12.45
CA ALA A 243 5.10 -23.21 13.59
C ALA A 243 6.44 -22.59 13.16
N GLU A 244 7.05 -23.12 12.09
CA GLU A 244 8.29 -22.58 11.53
C GLU A 244 8.01 -21.30 10.70
N GLN A 245 6.87 -21.24 10.00
CA GLN A 245 6.41 -20.00 9.34
C GLN A 245 6.23 -18.88 10.38
N GLU A 246 5.53 -19.19 11.49
CA GLU A 246 5.30 -18.24 12.58
C GLU A 246 6.61 -17.79 13.23
N ALA A 247 7.53 -18.71 13.46
CA ALA A 247 8.87 -18.38 13.98
C ALA A 247 9.65 -17.49 13.02
N SER A 248 9.51 -17.73 11.69
CA SER A 248 10.18 -16.93 10.65
C SER A 248 9.63 -15.50 10.59
N VAL A 249 8.33 -15.33 10.80
CA VAL A 249 7.71 -13.99 10.83
C VAL A 249 7.92 -13.31 12.18
N GLY A 250 7.80 -14.06 13.28
CA GLY A 250 7.83 -13.55 14.66
C GLY A 250 6.43 -13.25 15.21
N ARG A 251 5.38 -13.91 14.64
CA ARG A 251 3.98 -13.60 14.91
C ARG A 251 3.10 -14.83 14.64
N GLY A 252 2.00 -14.95 15.35
CA GLY A 252 1.01 -15.99 15.10
C GLY A 252 0.28 -15.79 13.76
N LYS A 253 0.15 -16.87 12.98
CA LYS A 253 -0.45 -16.78 11.64
C LYS A 253 -1.95 -16.51 11.70
N GLU A 254 -2.66 -17.19 12.59
CA GLU A 254 -4.11 -17.02 12.74
C GLU A 254 -4.48 -15.88 13.68
N THR A 255 -3.74 -15.73 14.78
CA THR A 255 -4.08 -14.77 15.84
C THR A 255 -3.53 -13.36 15.60
N ASP A 256 -2.50 -13.24 14.77
CA ASP A 256 -1.76 -12.00 14.55
C ASP A 256 -1.06 -11.45 15.82
N ASP A 257 -0.91 -12.28 16.85
CA ASP A 257 -0.20 -11.89 18.07
C ASP A 257 1.31 -11.89 17.87
N GLU A 258 1.95 -10.77 18.21
CA GLU A 258 3.42 -10.64 18.15
C GLU A 258 4.08 -11.53 19.22
N PHE A 259 5.12 -12.25 18.83
CA PHE A 259 5.90 -13.06 19.77
C PHE A 259 6.75 -12.15 20.68
N GLY A 260 6.74 -12.46 21.98
CA GLY A 260 7.56 -11.76 22.96
C GLY A 260 9.06 -11.89 22.69
N HIS A 261 9.84 -10.95 23.19
CA HIS A 261 11.30 -10.89 23.00
C HIS A 261 12.02 -12.18 23.43
N ASP A 262 11.45 -12.90 24.39
CA ASP A 262 12.05 -14.14 24.93
C ASP A 262 11.90 -15.34 24.01
N VAL A 263 10.93 -15.29 23.08
CA VAL A 263 10.67 -16.42 22.15
C VAL A 263 10.90 -16.05 20.69
N ARG A 264 10.89 -14.76 20.37
CA ARG A 264 11.06 -14.27 19.00
C ARG A 264 12.52 -14.46 18.55
N LEU A 265 12.70 -15.08 17.38
CA LEU A 265 14.04 -15.26 16.81
C LEU A 265 14.62 -13.91 16.38
N PRO A 266 15.93 -13.67 16.60
CA PRO A 266 16.55 -12.41 16.20
C PRO A 266 16.63 -12.21 14.69
N ASP A 267 16.53 -13.29 13.91
CA ASP A 267 16.51 -13.28 12.45
C ASP A 267 15.09 -13.48 11.87
N SER A 268 14.05 -13.55 12.72
CA SER A 268 12.68 -13.45 12.25
C SER A 268 12.43 -12.09 11.60
N HIS A 269 11.43 -11.99 10.74
CA HIS A 269 11.09 -10.71 10.08
C HIS A 269 10.91 -9.58 11.09
N LEU A 270 10.09 -9.79 12.13
CA LEU A 270 9.92 -8.78 13.18
C LEU A 270 11.22 -8.49 13.93
N GLY A 271 12.07 -9.49 14.11
CA GLY A 271 13.39 -9.31 14.71
C GLY A 271 14.29 -8.41 13.88
N ARG A 272 14.15 -8.46 12.55
CA ARG A 272 14.98 -7.66 11.63
C ARG A 272 14.47 -6.24 11.41
N VAL A 273 13.14 -6.00 11.51
CA VAL A 273 12.56 -4.69 11.13
C VAL A 273 12.07 -3.84 12.31
N ASN A 274 11.81 -4.44 13.48
CA ASN A 274 11.34 -3.70 14.66
C ASN A 274 12.53 -3.06 15.39
N LEU A 275 13.16 -2.09 14.74
CA LEU A 275 14.41 -1.47 15.19
C LEU A 275 14.16 -0.22 16.03
N LYS A 276 15.09 0.03 16.97
CA LYS A 276 15.09 1.25 17.77
C LYS A 276 16.48 1.87 17.82
N GLU A 277 16.53 3.19 17.77
CA GLU A 277 17.75 3.97 18.03
C GLU A 277 17.49 4.92 19.19
N ASN A 278 18.34 4.89 20.20
CA ASN A 278 18.20 5.74 21.41
C ASN A 278 16.80 5.61 22.04
N GLY A 279 16.23 4.40 22.00
CA GLY A 279 14.91 4.12 22.56
C GLY A 279 13.72 4.50 21.69
N VAL A 280 13.97 5.12 20.52
CA VAL A 280 12.92 5.55 19.58
C VAL A 280 12.81 4.55 18.42
N GLY A 281 11.60 4.10 18.13
CA GLY A 281 11.34 3.16 17.03
C GLY A 281 11.60 3.79 15.66
N LEU A 282 12.29 3.05 14.79
CA LEU A 282 12.54 3.48 13.40
C LEU A 282 11.31 3.10 12.56
N LYS A 283 10.22 3.83 12.72
CA LYS A 283 8.95 3.54 12.06
C LYS A 283 8.95 4.01 10.61
N ILE A 284 8.20 3.28 9.77
CA ILE A 284 7.89 3.64 8.38
C ILE A 284 6.38 3.43 8.16
N VAL A 285 5.83 4.04 7.12
CA VAL A 285 4.44 3.79 6.68
C VAL A 285 4.50 2.89 5.43
N ARG A 286 3.91 1.70 5.53
CA ARG A 286 3.86 0.76 4.39
C ARG A 286 2.53 0.89 3.67
N ARG A 287 2.59 0.90 2.34
CA ARG A 287 1.43 0.87 1.44
C ARG A 287 1.62 -0.24 0.40
N SER A 288 2.08 -1.38 0.91
CA SER A 288 2.39 -2.56 0.11
C SER A 288 1.12 -3.33 -0.23
N LEU A 289 1.12 -4.03 -1.35
CA LEU A 289 0.03 -4.93 -1.73
C LEU A 289 0.59 -6.16 -2.42
N PRO A 290 -0.02 -7.33 -2.20
CA PRO A 290 0.26 -8.49 -3.04
C PRO A 290 -0.03 -8.19 -4.50
N PHE A 291 0.73 -8.83 -5.38
CA PHE A 291 0.49 -8.77 -6.82
C PHE A 291 0.65 -10.16 -7.41
N GLY A 292 0.11 -10.36 -8.60
CA GLY A 292 0.52 -11.52 -9.36
C GLY A 292 -0.55 -12.23 -10.16
N LYS A 293 -0.06 -13.25 -10.86
CA LYS A 293 -0.86 -14.20 -11.63
C LYS A 293 -0.82 -15.55 -10.92
N ILE A 294 -1.94 -16.21 -10.81
CA ILE A 294 -2.03 -17.54 -10.17
C ILE A 294 -1.07 -18.53 -10.84
N SER A 295 -0.94 -18.47 -12.15
CA SER A 295 -0.07 -19.37 -12.92
C SER A 295 1.30 -18.79 -13.28
N GLY A 296 1.65 -17.63 -12.72
CA GLY A 296 2.89 -16.93 -13.07
C GLY A 296 3.55 -16.24 -11.90
N GLU A 297 4.28 -15.18 -12.17
CA GLU A 297 4.92 -14.39 -11.12
C GLU A 297 3.90 -13.84 -10.14
N HIS A 298 4.23 -13.91 -8.85
CA HIS A 298 3.42 -13.38 -7.76
C HIS A 298 4.30 -13.06 -6.56
N GLY A 299 3.80 -12.20 -5.69
CA GLY A 299 4.58 -11.78 -4.53
C GLY A 299 4.03 -10.50 -3.92
N LEU A 300 4.95 -9.61 -3.53
CA LEU A 300 4.61 -8.37 -2.83
C LEU A 300 5.26 -7.17 -3.54
N MET A 301 4.46 -6.18 -3.91
CA MET A 301 4.98 -4.84 -4.23
C MET A 301 5.10 -4.07 -2.93
N PHE A 302 6.32 -4.03 -2.40
CA PHE A 302 6.62 -3.34 -1.16
C PHE A 302 6.81 -1.85 -1.44
N THR A 303 5.98 -1.02 -0.82
CA THR A 303 6.07 0.43 -0.91
C THR A 303 6.11 1.00 0.50
N ALA A 304 7.14 1.75 0.83
CA ALA A 304 7.28 2.38 2.14
C ALA A 304 7.51 3.89 2.00
N TYR A 305 6.95 4.64 2.93
CA TYR A 305 7.06 6.09 3.03
C TYR A 305 7.64 6.47 4.38
N CYS A 306 8.55 7.43 4.39
CA CYS A 306 9.09 7.95 5.66
C CYS A 306 9.61 9.39 5.48
N ARG A 307 9.52 10.15 6.55
CA ARG A 307 10.08 11.52 6.61
C ARG A 307 11.61 11.56 6.61
N THR A 308 12.26 10.39 6.83
CA THR A 308 13.72 10.24 6.70
C THR A 308 14.02 8.97 5.92
N LEU A 309 14.99 9.01 5.03
CA LEU A 309 15.44 7.82 4.31
C LEU A 309 16.13 6.84 5.26
N HIS A 310 16.74 7.35 6.33
CA HIS A 310 17.47 6.58 7.33
C HIS A 310 16.65 5.40 7.90
N ASN A 311 15.38 5.65 8.29
CA ASN A 311 14.55 4.59 8.89
C ASN A 311 14.32 3.42 7.91
N ILE A 312 14.11 3.76 6.64
CA ILE A 312 13.91 2.75 5.57
C ILE A 312 15.21 1.95 5.40
N GLU A 313 16.32 2.66 5.24
CA GLU A 313 17.62 2.03 4.97
C GLU A 313 18.08 1.14 6.13
N ALA A 314 17.91 1.59 7.37
CA ALA A 314 18.31 0.82 8.55
C ALA A 314 17.58 -0.53 8.61
N GLN A 315 16.27 -0.54 8.29
CA GLN A 315 15.50 -1.79 8.26
C GLN A 315 16.00 -2.71 7.15
N LEU A 316 16.29 -2.17 5.95
CA LEU A 316 16.81 -2.98 4.84
C LEU A 316 18.19 -3.58 5.17
N LEU A 317 19.11 -2.78 5.70
CA LEU A 317 20.44 -3.27 6.07
C LEU A 317 20.34 -4.42 7.09
N SER A 318 19.40 -4.30 8.03
CA SER A 318 19.13 -5.37 9.00
C SER A 318 18.56 -6.61 8.31
N MET A 319 17.52 -6.45 7.46
CA MET A 319 16.86 -7.56 6.76
C MET A 319 17.83 -8.35 5.87
N PHE A 320 18.68 -7.64 5.15
CA PHE A 320 19.59 -8.27 4.18
C PHE A 320 20.91 -8.72 4.79
N GLY A 321 21.10 -8.53 6.12
CA GLY A 321 22.23 -9.08 6.86
C GLY A 321 23.48 -8.18 6.88
N ASP A 322 23.38 -6.96 6.38
CA ASP A 322 24.56 -6.06 6.30
C ASP A 322 24.95 -5.47 7.65
N THR A 323 24.14 -5.64 8.70
CA THR A 323 24.45 -5.16 10.06
C THR A 323 25.22 -6.17 10.89
N ASP A 324 24.83 -7.45 10.86
CA ASP A 324 25.37 -8.47 11.78
C ASP A 324 25.53 -9.86 11.13
N GLY A 325 25.33 -9.95 9.81
CA GLY A 325 25.44 -11.19 9.05
C GLY A 325 24.19 -12.10 9.12
N LYS A 326 23.13 -11.66 9.82
CA LYS A 326 21.89 -12.44 9.91
C LYS A 326 20.85 -11.92 8.92
N THR A 327 20.49 -12.78 7.99
CA THR A 327 19.46 -12.50 6.98
C THR A 327 18.08 -12.86 7.52
N ASP A 328 17.10 -12.03 7.20
CA ASP A 328 15.68 -12.24 7.50
C ASP A 328 15.23 -13.62 6.99
N LEU A 329 14.60 -14.41 7.85
CA LEU A 329 14.14 -15.77 7.53
C LEU A 329 13.09 -15.80 6.40
N LEU A 330 12.32 -14.73 6.20
CA LEU A 330 11.40 -14.65 5.05
C LEU A 330 12.16 -14.62 3.72
N LEU A 331 13.37 -14.03 3.69
CA LEU A 331 14.21 -14.06 2.49
C LEU A 331 14.78 -15.45 2.22
N LEU A 332 14.88 -16.29 3.26
CA LEU A 332 15.35 -17.67 3.11
C LEU A 332 14.23 -18.63 2.73
N HIS A 333 13.01 -18.41 3.24
CA HIS A 333 11.92 -19.38 3.13
C HIS A 333 10.86 -19.03 2.08
N LEU A 334 10.70 -17.74 1.74
CA LEU A 334 9.56 -17.29 0.94
C LEU A 334 9.95 -16.36 -0.20
N SER A 335 10.70 -15.30 0.10
CA SER A 335 10.75 -14.08 -0.74
C SER A 335 12.12 -13.83 -1.32
N ALA A 336 12.17 -13.40 -2.57
CA ALA A 336 13.38 -12.86 -3.19
C ALA A 336 13.11 -11.45 -3.70
N ALA A 337 13.92 -10.48 -3.27
CA ALA A 337 13.85 -9.13 -3.82
C ALA A 337 14.40 -9.15 -5.24
N VAL A 338 13.64 -8.61 -6.21
CA VAL A 338 14.04 -8.54 -7.62
C VAL A 338 14.14 -7.11 -8.13
N SER A 339 13.84 -6.14 -7.29
CA SER A 339 14.04 -4.72 -7.61
C SER A 339 14.37 -3.94 -6.33
N GLY A 340 14.84 -2.71 -6.50
CA GLY A 340 15.08 -1.79 -5.41
C GLY A 340 15.33 -0.38 -5.95
N GLY A 341 14.54 0.59 -5.46
CA GLY A 341 14.70 1.99 -5.83
C GLY A 341 14.27 2.93 -4.73
N TYR A 342 15.05 3.99 -4.49
CA TYR A 342 14.71 5.08 -3.59
C TYR A 342 14.22 6.28 -4.38
N TYR A 343 13.19 6.92 -3.90
CA TYR A 343 12.59 8.09 -4.54
C TYR A 343 12.29 9.15 -3.49
N TYR A 344 12.27 10.40 -3.92
CA TYR A 344 11.77 11.52 -3.14
C TYR A 344 10.44 11.98 -3.74
N ALA A 345 9.39 11.99 -2.95
CA ALA A 345 8.08 12.53 -3.30
C ALA A 345 8.00 13.96 -2.77
N PRO A 346 8.06 14.97 -3.61
CA PRO A 346 7.93 16.36 -3.13
C PRO A 346 6.50 16.65 -2.70
N SER A 347 6.33 17.76 -1.99
CA SER A 347 4.99 18.22 -1.59
C SER A 347 4.11 18.48 -2.82
N VAL A 348 2.79 18.48 -2.62
CA VAL A 348 1.82 18.80 -3.67
C VAL A 348 2.10 20.20 -4.24
N GLU A 349 2.40 21.16 -3.34
CA GLU A 349 2.73 22.54 -3.74
C GLU A 349 3.97 22.55 -4.65
N ARG A 350 5.01 21.78 -4.32
CA ARG A 350 6.20 21.68 -5.16
C ARG A 350 5.88 21.05 -6.52
N LEU A 351 5.08 19.98 -6.55
CA LEU A 351 4.67 19.35 -7.82
C LEU A 351 3.91 20.32 -8.73
N GLN A 352 3.11 21.22 -8.15
CA GLN A 352 2.38 22.25 -8.90
C GLN A 352 3.32 23.31 -9.48
N ASN A 353 4.51 23.47 -8.90
CA ASN A 353 5.45 24.53 -9.23
C ASN A 353 6.80 24.03 -9.80
N LEU A 354 6.83 22.78 -10.31
CA LEU A 354 7.98 22.24 -11.04
C LEU A 354 8.17 22.90 -12.40
#